data_2938d39d76654ad0008b2b74af04121f
#
_entry.id   2938d39d76654ad0008b2b74af04121f
#
_cell.length_a   1.000
_cell.length_b   1.000
_cell.length_c   1.000
_cell.angle_alpha   90.00
_cell.angle_beta   90.00
_cell.angle_gamma   90.00
#
_symmetry.space_group_name_H-M   'P 1'
#
loop_
_entity.id
_entity.type
_entity.pdbx_description
1 polymer ?
#
loop_
_entity_poly.entity_id
_entity_poly.type
_entity_poly.pdbx_seq_one_letter_code
_entity_poly.pdbx_strand_id
1 'polypeptide(L)'
;METIDAIAVAGGPGSFTGLRIGAATAKGLGLALKKPLIHVPTVDAMAYNMWGAAGLVCPIMDARRNQVYTGLYHVETELKVVMEQQPMDMRELTERLNQRGEQVIFLGDGVPVYKAIIQNEMEAPYIFAPAHMNRQRGASVAVLGMTALLSCSETQNYQSSGNCFDESSRCRHGESCTGAGGYCGARLVTPEEFVPDYLRKPQAERQREAELLAGVAGKLPGDY
;
A
#
# COMPACT_ATOMS: atom_id res chain seq x y z
N MET A 1 9.46 10.46 -25.75
CA MET A 1 9.18 9.33 -24.84
C MET A 1 10.39 8.40 -24.63
N GLU A 2 11.49 8.66 -25.31
CA GLU A 2 12.75 7.88 -25.17
C GLU A 2 13.44 8.07 -23.83
N THR A 3 13.06 9.09 -23.05
CA THR A 3 13.66 9.45 -21.76
C THR A 3 12.96 8.81 -20.52
N ILE A 4 11.95 7.97 -20.75
CA ILE A 4 11.25 7.29 -19.65
C ILE A 4 11.94 5.95 -19.41
N ASP A 5 12.35 5.67 -18.18
CA ASP A 5 13.00 4.40 -17.79
C ASP A 5 12.02 3.36 -17.26
N ALA A 6 11.01 3.78 -16.51
CA ALA A 6 9.99 2.92 -15.95
C ALA A 6 8.68 3.69 -15.72
N ILE A 7 7.58 2.99 -15.44
CA ILE A 7 6.27 3.57 -15.13
C ILE A 7 5.87 3.12 -13.73
N ALA A 8 5.87 4.05 -12.76
CA ALA A 8 5.40 3.78 -11.41
C ALA A 8 3.88 3.90 -11.34
N VAL A 9 3.24 2.95 -10.67
CA VAL A 9 1.79 2.89 -10.51
C VAL A 9 1.40 2.48 -9.10
N ALA A 10 0.39 3.16 -8.54
CA ALA A 10 -0.18 2.76 -7.25
C ALA A 10 -0.87 1.40 -7.41
N GLY A 11 -0.29 0.39 -6.76
CA GLY A 11 -0.70 -1.00 -6.91
C GLY A 11 -1.83 -1.46 -5.98
N GLY A 12 -2.27 -0.62 -5.07
CA GLY A 12 -3.30 -0.94 -4.08
C GLY A 12 -2.78 -0.84 -2.64
N PRO A 13 -3.69 -0.86 -1.67
CA PRO A 13 -5.16 -0.96 -1.79
C PRO A 13 -5.81 0.31 -2.36
N GLY A 14 -7.08 0.18 -2.77
CA GLY A 14 -7.84 1.32 -3.30
C GLY A 14 -9.17 0.92 -3.93
N SER A 15 -9.80 1.86 -4.63
CA SER A 15 -11.02 1.59 -5.39
C SER A 15 -10.78 0.50 -6.43
N PHE A 16 -11.60 -0.55 -6.39
CA PHE A 16 -11.50 -1.69 -7.32
C PHE A 16 -11.49 -1.26 -8.80
N THR A 17 -12.40 -0.35 -9.16
CA THR A 17 -12.47 0.20 -10.52
C THR A 17 -11.23 1.04 -10.83
N GLY A 18 -10.82 1.91 -9.88
CA GLY A 18 -9.65 2.77 -10.06
C GLY A 18 -8.36 1.97 -10.25
N LEU A 19 -8.15 0.93 -9.45
CA LEU A 19 -6.98 0.03 -9.58
C LEU A 19 -6.95 -0.66 -10.94
N ARG A 20 -8.10 -1.13 -11.45
CA ARG A 20 -8.18 -1.78 -12.76
C ARG A 20 -7.89 -0.82 -13.91
N ILE A 21 -8.45 0.39 -13.85
CA ILE A 21 -8.19 1.43 -14.86
C ILE A 21 -6.71 1.79 -14.84
N GLY A 22 -6.13 2.07 -13.66
CA GLY A 22 -4.72 2.39 -13.49
C GLY A 22 -3.81 1.28 -14.01
N ALA A 23 -4.09 0.04 -13.62
CA ALA A 23 -3.35 -1.14 -14.07
C ALA A 23 -3.40 -1.32 -15.60
N ALA A 24 -4.59 -1.24 -16.19
CA ALA A 24 -4.75 -1.40 -17.64
C ALA A 24 -4.01 -0.29 -18.41
N THR A 25 -4.10 0.96 -17.95
CA THR A 25 -3.37 2.09 -18.53
C THR A 25 -1.86 1.90 -18.43
N ALA A 26 -1.36 1.56 -17.23
CA ALA A 26 0.07 1.34 -17.02
C ALA A 26 0.60 0.18 -17.88
N LYS A 27 -0.13 -0.94 -17.94
CA LYS A 27 0.21 -2.09 -18.80
C LYS A 27 0.27 -1.69 -20.27
N GLY A 28 -0.75 -0.99 -20.76
CA GLY A 28 -0.77 -0.53 -22.15
C GLY A 28 0.41 0.36 -22.49
N LEU A 29 0.76 1.31 -21.63
CA LEU A 29 1.92 2.17 -21.78
C LEU A 29 3.23 1.38 -21.69
N GLY A 30 3.37 0.49 -20.71
CA GLY A 30 4.56 -0.35 -20.53
C GLY A 30 4.84 -1.23 -21.75
N LEU A 31 3.80 -1.89 -22.29
CA LEU A 31 3.90 -2.69 -23.51
C LEU A 31 4.29 -1.84 -24.73
N ALA A 32 3.61 -0.71 -24.93
CA ALA A 32 3.86 0.16 -26.08
C ALA A 32 5.27 0.77 -26.07
N LEU A 33 5.77 1.13 -24.87
CA LEU A 33 7.08 1.76 -24.69
C LEU A 33 8.20 0.74 -24.42
N LYS A 34 7.87 -0.55 -24.25
CA LYS A 34 8.78 -1.61 -23.83
C LYS A 34 9.52 -1.24 -22.54
N LYS A 35 8.77 -0.74 -21.54
CA LYS A 35 9.30 -0.29 -20.25
C LYS A 35 8.68 -1.09 -19.10
N PRO A 36 9.45 -1.38 -18.06
CA PRO A 36 8.94 -2.06 -16.87
C PRO A 36 7.95 -1.18 -16.11
N LEU A 37 7.13 -1.83 -15.30
CA LEU A 37 6.26 -1.18 -14.34
C LEU A 37 6.86 -1.28 -12.94
N ILE A 38 6.59 -0.29 -12.11
CA ILE A 38 6.93 -0.32 -10.69
C ILE A 38 5.62 -0.26 -9.91
N HIS A 39 5.33 -1.37 -9.25
CA HIS A 39 4.20 -1.49 -8.33
C HIS A 39 4.56 -0.80 -7.02
N VAL A 40 3.85 0.27 -6.66
CA VAL A 40 4.04 1.01 -5.41
C VAL A 40 2.82 0.81 -4.52
N PRO A 41 2.98 0.31 -3.27
CA PRO A 41 1.89 0.21 -2.33
C PRO A 41 1.24 1.57 -2.07
N THR A 42 -0.09 1.62 -2.12
CA THR A 42 -0.81 2.91 -2.05
C THR A 42 -0.69 3.56 -0.68
N VAL A 43 -0.69 2.77 0.40
CA VAL A 43 -0.59 3.29 1.77
C VAL A 43 0.81 3.85 2.03
N ASP A 44 1.85 3.20 1.50
CA ASP A 44 3.24 3.67 1.57
C ASP A 44 3.39 5.03 0.87
N ALA A 45 2.85 5.13 -0.37
CA ALA A 45 2.86 6.39 -1.11
C ALA A 45 2.10 7.50 -0.38
N MET A 46 1.06 7.15 0.38
CA MET A 46 0.31 8.09 1.20
C MET A 46 1.11 8.52 2.43
N ALA A 47 1.80 7.58 3.09
CA ALA A 47 2.71 7.91 4.19
C ALA A 47 3.82 8.87 3.75
N TYR A 48 4.35 8.67 2.55
CA TYR A 48 5.38 9.52 1.95
C TYR A 48 4.96 10.99 1.77
N ASN A 49 3.65 11.29 1.75
CA ASN A 49 3.20 12.68 1.76
C ASN A 49 3.69 13.48 2.99
N MET A 50 4.03 12.77 4.07
CA MET A 50 4.49 13.34 5.34
C MET A 50 6.02 13.32 5.48
N TRP A 51 6.75 13.25 4.37
CA TRP A 51 8.22 13.27 4.39
C TRP A 51 8.79 14.39 5.26
N GLY A 52 9.72 14.03 6.14
CA GLY A 52 10.33 14.93 7.12
C GLY A 52 9.53 15.10 8.41
N ALA A 53 8.38 14.46 8.56
CA ALA A 53 7.61 14.53 9.80
C ALA A 53 8.20 13.63 10.88
N ALA A 54 8.36 14.17 12.09
CA ALA A 54 8.73 13.42 13.28
C ALA A 54 7.50 12.67 13.83
N GLY A 55 7.71 11.45 14.30
CA GLY A 55 6.68 10.60 14.87
C GLY A 55 6.16 9.53 13.91
N LEU A 56 5.16 8.80 14.36
CA LEU A 56 4.59 7.65 13.66
C LEU A 56 3.51 8.12 12.67
N VAL A 57 3.75 7.97 11.39
CA VAL A 57 2.78 8.30 10.34
C VAL A 57 1.85 7.12 10.13
N CYS A 58 0.56 7.36 10.25
CA CYS A 58 -0.51 6.36 10.15
C CYS A 58 -1.55 6.78 9.09
N PRO A 59 -1.35 6.41 7.81
CA PRO A 59 -2.36 6.59 6.80
C PRO A 59 -3.57 5.71 7.10
N ILE A 60 -4.77 6.25 6.95
CA ILE A 60 -6.02 5.50 7.05
C ILE A 60 -6.89 5.77 5.81
N MET A 61 -7.16 4.71 5.05
CA MET A 61 -8.08 4.74 3.90
C MET A 61 -9.34 3.98 4.27
N ASP A 62 -10.51 4.58 4.00
CA ASP A 62 -11.78 3.93 4.33
C ASP A 62 -11.99 2.63 3.55
N ALA A 63 -11.99 1.50 4.25
CA ALA A 63 -12.29 0.18 3.70
C ALA A 63 -13.74 -0.25 3.98
N ARG A 64 -14.58 0.67 4.51
CA ARG A 64 -15.96 0.47 4.94
C ARG A 64 -16.12 -0.49 6.12
N ARG A 65 -17.29 -0.47 6.79
CA ARG A 65 -17.64 -1.35 7.92
C ARG A 65 -16.65 -1.28 9.07
N ASN A 66 -16.30 -0.06 9.48
CA ASN A 66 -15.32 0.24 10.54
C ASN A 66 -13.90 -0.30 10.27
N GLN A 67 -13.60 -0.68 9.03
CA GLN A 67 -12.27 -1.10 8.63
C GLN A 67 -11.56 -0.02 7.84
N VAL A 68 -10.25 0.03 8.00
CA VAL A 68 -9.34 0.89 7.25
C VAL A 68 -8.26 0.05 6.58
N TYR A 69 -7.78 0.48 5.43
CA TYR A 69 -6.47 0.07 4.96
C TYR A 69 -5.46 1.01 5.60
N THR A 70 -4.50 0.45 6.31
CA THR A 70 -3.53 1.20 7.10
C THR A 70 -2.18 0.51 7.11
N GLY A 71 -1.17 1.24 7.51
CA GLY A 71 0.19 0.81 7.81
C GLY A 71 0.82 1.82 8.76
N LEU A 72 1.98 1.54 9.31
CA LEU A 72 2.69 2.42 10.22
C LEU A 72 4.09 2.70 9.70
N TYR A 73 4.50 3.95 9.71
CA TYR A 73 5.71 4.40 9.06
C TYR A 73 6.44 5.47 9.86
N HIS A 74 7.77 5.44 9.82
CA HIS A 74 8.59 6.62 10.08
C HIS A 74 9.09 7.19 8.75
N VAL A 75 9.02 8.50 8.58
CA VAL A 75 9.31 9.18 7.30
C VAL A 75 10.21 10.40 7.46
N GLU A 76 11.07 10.43 8.46
CA GLU A 76 11.94 11.57 8.75
C GLU A 76 13.02 11.76 7.67
N THR A 77 13.90 10.77 7.52
CA THR A 77 15.03 10.79 6.57
C THR A 77 14.94 9.68 5.54
N GLU A 78 14.13 8.67 5.82
CA GLU A 78 13.84 7.54 4.95
C GLU A 78 12.41 7.07 5.19
N LEU A 79 11.82 6.33 4.26
CA LEU A 79 10.54 5.65 4.50
C LEU A 79 10.82 4.30 5.15
N LYS A 80 10.67 4.23 6.46
CA LYS A 80 10.79 2.99 7.23
C LYS A 80 9.42 2.43 7.54
N VAL A 81 9.14 1.23 7.05
CA VAL A 81 7.90 0.50 7.33
C VAL A 81 8.00 -0.12 8.72
N VAL A 82 7.13 0.31 9.63
CA VAL A 82 6.98 -0.24 11.00
C VAL A 82 5.91 -1.34 11.02
N MET A 83 4.86 -1.17 10.22
CA MET A 83 3.81 -2.14 9.97
C MET A 83 3.38 -2.03 8.51
N GLU A 84 3.41 -3.14 7.80
CA GLU A 84 2.99 -3.19 6.41
C GLU A 84 1.52 -2.86 6.22
N GLN A 85 1.16 -2.42 5.00
CA GLN A 85 -0.21 -2.11 4.66
C GLN A 85 -1.12 -3.35 4.79
N GLN A 86 -2.22 -3.19 5.51
CA GLN A 86 -3.20 -4.24 5.72
C GLN A 86 -4.59 -3.67 6.00
N PRO A 87 -5.67 -4.45 5.82
CA PRO A 87 -6.97 -4.10 6.35
C PRO A 87 -7.00 -4.35 7.86
N MET A 88 -7.55 -3.40 8.62
CA MET A 88 -7.65 -3.50 10.07
C MET A 88 -8.94 -2.83 10.57
N ASP A 89 -9.50 -3.32 11.66
CA ASP A 89 -10.58 -2.59 12.36
C ASP A 89 -10.04 -1.31 12.98
N MET A 90 -10.81 -0.23 12.94
CA MET A 90 -10.34 1.07 13.43
C MET A 90 -10.06 1.06 14.94
N ARG A 91 -10.82 0.31 15.73
CA ARG A 91 -10.61 0.18 17.19
C ARG A 91 -9.38 -0.64 17.50
N GLU A 92 -9.17 -1.74 16.78
CA GLU A 92 -7.94 -2.52 16.90
C GLU A 92 -6.71 -1.65 16.59
N LEU A 93 -6.82 -0.78 15.58
CA LEU A 93 -5.74 0.16 15.25
C LEU A 93 -5.48 1.13 16.39
N THR A 94 -6.53 1.75 16.97
CA THR A 94 -6.37 2.69 18.10
C THR A 94 -5.77 2.01 19.33
N GLU A 95 -6.18 0.80 19.65
CA GLU A 95 -5.58 0.01 20.74
C GLU A 95 -4.08 -0.24 20.54
N ARG A 96 -3.69 -0.65 19.35
CA ARG A 96 -2.27 -0.87 18.99
C ARG A 96 -1.44 0.41 19.07
N LEU A 97 -2.00 1.53 18.64
CA LEU A 97 -1.33 2.83 18.70
C LEU A 97 -1.18 3.32 20.15
N ASN A 98 -2.19 3.13 20.99
CA ASN A 98 -2.14 3.46 22.42
C ASN A 98 -1.07 2.64 23.14
N GLN A 99 -0.96 1.34 22.84
CA GLN A 99 0.09 0.47 23.40
C GLN A 99 1.51 0.92 23.03
N ARG A 100 1.69 1.55 21.87
CA ARG A 100 3.00 2.09 21.45
C ARG A 100 3.35 3.39 22.16
N GLY A 101 2.36 4.21 22.48
CA GLY A 101 2.56 5.49 23.17
C GLY A 101 3.32 6.56 22.39
N GLU A 102 3.65 6.31 21.10
CA GLU A 102 4.33 7.26 20.22
C GLU A 102 3.36 8.35 19.73
N GLN A 103 3.87 9.53 19.36
CA GLN A 103 3.06 10.53 18.69
C GLN A 103 2.65 10.07 17.31
N VAL A 104 1.34 10.08 17.02
CA VAL A 104 0.76 9.58 15.77
C VAL A 104 0.28 10.73 14.89
N ILE A 105 0.59 10.66 13.60
CA ILE A 105 0.10 11.57 12.57
C ILE A 105 -0.88 10.80 11.68
N PHE A 106 -2.17 11.11 11.81
CA PHE A 106 -3.21 10.52 10.97
C PHE A 106 -3.40 11.32 9.68
N LEU A 107 -3.47 10.61 8.55
CA LEU A 107 -3.83 11.19 7.25
C LEU A 107 -4.67 10.18 6.45
N GLY A 108 -5.28 10.66 5.37
CA GLY A 108 -6.06 9.81 4.49
C GLY A 108 -7.54 10.17 4.45
N ASP A 109 -8.25 9.58 3.50
CA ASP A 109 -9.70 9.81 3.31
C ASP A 109 -10.55 9.13 4.40
N GLY A 110 -9.97 8.22 5.19
CA GLY A 110 -10.58 7.68 6.40
C GLY A 110 -10.63 8.67 7.56
N VAL A 111 -9.76 9.72 7.60
CA VAL A 111 -9.72 10.68 8.72
C VAL A 111 -11.08 11.31 8.99
N PRO A 112 -11.79 11.92 8.03
CA PRO A 112 -13.08 12.50 8.30
C PRO A 112 -14.16 11.49 8.73
N VAL A 113 -14.04 10.23 8.28
CA VAL A 113 -14.98 9.15 8.60
C VAL A 113 -14.80 8.66 10.05
N TYR A 114 -13.54 8.49 10.46
CA TYR A 114 -13.21 7.88 11.76
C TYR A 114 -12.75 8.88 12.83
N LYS A 115 -12.84 10.18 12.54
CA LYS A 115 -12.39 11.23 13.46
C LYS A 115 -12.98 11.11 14.86
N ALA A 116 -14.26 10.78 14.96
CA ALA A 116 -14.94 10.64 16.27
C ALA A 116 -14.38 9.45 17.06
N ILE A 117 -14.10 8.33 16.41
CA ILE A 117 -13.49 7.16 17.07
C ILE A 117 -12.09 7.53 17.56
N ILE A 118 -11.27 8.16 16.71
CA ILE A 118 -9.92 8.59 17.09
C ILE A 118 -9.98 9.53 18.29
N GLN A 119 -10.86 10.52 18.29
CA GLN A 119 -10.99 11.49 19.38
C GLN A 119 -11.45 10.87 20.70
N ASN A 120 -12.24 9.80 20.65
CA ASN A 120 -12.79 9.15 21.84
C ASN A 120 -11.90 8.03 22.40
N GLU A 121 -11.14 7.36 21.56
CA GLU A 121 -10.43 6.13 21.91
C GLU A 121 -8.90 6.27 21.91
N MET A 122 -8.34 7.35 21.31
CA MET A 122 -6.90 7.58 21.35
C MET A 122 -6.45 8.19 22.69
N GLU A 123 -5.53 7.51 23.35
CA GLU A 123 -4.85 7.96 24.57
C GLU A 123 -3.44 8.50 24.26
N ALA A 124 -2.77 7.87 23.28
CA ALA A 124 -1.46 8.33 22.82
C ALA A 124 -1.57 9.71 22.13
N PRO A 125 -0.52 10.55 22.18
CA PRO A 125 -0.52 11.85 21.50
C PRO A 125 -0.76 11.68 20.00
N TYR A 126 -1.65 12.47 19.42
CA TYR A 126 -1.90 12.42 17.99
C TYR A 126 -2.20 13.79 17.39
N ILE A 127 -2.00 13.90 16.10
CA ILE A 127 -2.40 15.04 15.27
C ILE A 127 -3.03 14.54 13.96
N PHE A 128 -3.84 15.39 13.35
CA PHE A 128 -4.31 15.16 11.98
C PHE A 128 -3.45 15.96 11.01
N ALA A 129 -3.01 15.32 9.95
CA ALA A 129 -2.30 16.00 8.87
C ALA A 129 -3.20 17.07 8.22
N PRO A 130 -2.63 18.11 7.62
CA PRO A 130 -3.37 19.09 6.84
C PRO A 130 -4.21 18.42 5.75
N ALA A 131 -5.43 18.92 5.49
CA ALA A 131 -6.41 18.29 4.60
C ALA A 131 -5.87 18.00 3.19
N HIS A 132 -4.95 18.83 2.67
CA HIS A 132 -4.34 18.64 1.36
C HIS A 132 -3.36 17.45 1.30
N MET A 133 -2.95 16.88 2.45
CA MET A 133 -2.13 15.67 2.55
C MET A 133 -2.96 14.38 2.56
N ASN A 134 -4.28 14.48 2.73
CA ASN A 134 -5.18 13.33 2.86
C ASN A 134 -5.50 12.60 1.54
N ARG A 135 -4.83 12.96 0.45
CA ARG A 135 -5.06 12.35 -0.87
C ARG A 135 -3.79 11.71 -1.41
N GLN A 136 -3.99 10.63 -2.14
CA GLN A 136 -2.92 10.00 -2.91
C GLN A 136 -2.35 11.00 -3.92
N ARG A 137 -1.04 10.98 -4.08
CA ARG A 137 -0.31 11.87 -4.99
C ARG A 137 0.54 11.08 -5.95
N GLY A 138 0.40 11.36 -7.25
CA GLY A 138 1.25 10.76 -8.27
C GLY A 138 2.74 11.05 -8.05
N ALA A 139 3.07 12.22 -7.50
CA ALA A 139 4.45 12.58 -7.16
C ALA A 139 5.05 11.64 -6.12
N SER A 140 4.31 11.30 -5.05
CA SER A 140 4.78 10.35 -4.02
C SER A 140 4.99 8.96 -4.59
N VAL A 141 4.07 8.50 -5.46
CA VAL A 141 4.23 7.24 -6.20
C VAL A 141 5.46 7.26 -7.09
N ALA A 142 5.70 8.36 -7.81
CA ALA A 142 6.85 8.49 -8.70
C ALA A 142 8.17 8.47 -7.92
N VAL A 143 8.28 9.18 -6.81
CA VAL A 143 9.50 9.21 -6.00
C VAL A 143 9.81 7.84 -5.40
N LEU A 144 8.82 7.15 -4.81
CA LEU A 144 9.02 5.80 -4.29
C LEU A 144 9.38 4.80 -5.39
N GLY A 145 8.76 4.94 -6.57
CA GLY A 145 9.12 4.14 -7.74
C GLY A 145 10.56 4.41 -8.18
N MET A 146 10.98 5.67 -8.23
CA MET A 146 12.36 6.04 -8.58
C MET A 146 13.36 5.48 -7.56
N THR A 147 13.06 5.59 -6.26
CA THR A 147 13.91 5.02 -5.21
C THR A 147 14.07 3.51 -5.37
N ALA A 148 12.99 2.79 -5.65
CA ALA A 148 13.04 1.36 -5.90
C ALA A 148 13.85 1.01 -7.17
N LEU A 149 13.71 1.79 -8.24
CA LEU A 149 14.47 1.58 -9.48
C LEU A 149 15.98 1.77 -9.25
N LEU A 150 16.37 2.82 -8.54
CA LEU A 150 17.78 3.11 -8.22
C LEU A 150 18.38 2.03 -7.32
N SER A 151 17.66 1.60 -6.28
CA SER A 151 18.12 0.52 -5.40
C SER A 151 18.34 -0.81 -6.14
N CYS A 152 17.50 -1.13 -7.12
CA CYS A 152 17.69 -2.30 -7.98
C CYS A 152 18.94 -2.18 -8.87
N SER A 153 19.29 -0.99 -9.34
CA SER A 153 20.47 -0.78 -10.20
C SER A 153 21.79 -0.85 -9.44
N GLU A 154 21.82 -0.52 -8.16
CA GLU A 154 23.01 -0.56 -7.31
C GLU A 154 23.34 -1.98 -6.84
N THR A 155 22.34 -2.85 -6.65
CA THR A 155 22.52 -4.24 -6.21
C THR A 155 22.97 -5.18 -7.32
N GLN A 156 22.88 -4.78 -8.57
CA GLN A 156 23.35 -5.53 -9.72
C GLN A 156 24.48 -4.75 -10.40
N ASN A 157 25.72 -5.28 -10.32
CA ASN A 157 26.71 -5.01 -11.35
C ASN A 157 26.07 -5.40 -12.69
N TYR A 158 25.51 -4.40 -13.36
CA TYR A 158 24.79 -4.53 -14.62
C TYR A 158 25.78 -4.95 -15.73
N GLN A 159 26.16 -6.23 -15.72
CA GLN A 159 26.90 -6.84 -16.81
C GLN A 159 26.05 -7.95 -17.44
N SER A 160 25.47 -7.60 -18.56
CA SER A 160 25.26 -8.47 -19.72
C SER A 160 24.19 -9.56 -19.70
N SER A 161 23.06 -9.43 -19.00
CA SER A 161 21.86 -10.15 -19.46
C SER A 161 20.60 -9.40 -19.03
N GLY A 162 19.84 -8.95 -20.00
CA GLY A 162 18.70 -8.00 -19.88
C GLY A 162 17.49 -8.48 -19.07
N ASN A 163 17.67 -9.24 -18.00
CA ASN A 163 16.60 -9.71 -17.14
C ASN A 163 16.92 -9.46 -15.68
N CYS A 164 16.45 -8.33 -15.14
CA CYS A 164 16.31 -8.09 -13.70
C CYS A 164 15.17 -8.94 -13.05
N PHE A 165 14.75 -10.04 -13.68
CA PHE A 165 13.55 -10.80 -13.34
C PHE A 165 13.83 -12.16 -12.73
N ASP A 166 14.90 -12.31 -11.94
CA ASP A 166 15.07 -13.54 -11.19
C ASP A 166 14.25 -13.49 -9.89
N GLU A 167 13.50 -14.57 -9.61
CA GLU A 167 12.71 -14.74 -8.37
C GLU A 167 13.54 -14.63 -7.09
N SER A 168 14.87 -14.80 -7.19
CA SER A 168 15.82 -14.62 -6.09
C SER A 168 16.07 -13.15 -5.73
N SER A 169 15.74 -12.19 -6.61
CA SER A 169 15.93 -10.74 -6.42
C SER A 169 14.77 -10.06 -5.69
N ARG A 170 13.75 -10.82 -5.29
CA ARG A 170 12.70 -10.29 -4.42
C ARG A 170 13.29 -10.03 -3.05
N CYS A 171 13.38 -8.76 -2.64
CA CYS A 171 13.56 -8.44 -1.23
C CYS A 171 12.45 -9.18 -0.48
N ARG A 172 12.82 -10.27 0.22
CA ARG A 172 11.89 -10.99 1.07
C ARG A 172 11.47 -10.04 2.18
N HIS A 173 10.19 -9.93 2.40
CA HIS A 173 9.61 -9.13 3.46
C HIS A 173 10.36 -9.38 4.77
N GLY A 174 10.99 -8.33 5.33
CA GLY A 174 11.67 -8.37 6.62
C GLY A 174 13.21 -8.34 6.60
N GLU A 175 13.88 -8.49 5.47
CA GLU A 175 15.33 -8.29 5.41
C GLU A 175 15.63 -6.85 4.96
N SER A 176 16.34 -6.11 5.80
CA SER A 176 16.84 -4.76 5.54
C SER A 176 17.54 -4.71 4.20
N CYS A 177 17.00 -3.94 3.23
CA CYS A 177 17.76 -3.55 2.06
C CYS A 177 18.89 -2.63 2.53
N THR A 178 20.08 -3.20 2.76
CA THR A 178 21.28 -2.52 3.28
C THR A 178 22.03 -1.73 2.21
N GLY A 179 21.36 -1.28 1.15
CA GLY A 179 21.90 -0.34 0.17
C GLY A 179 21.32 1.05 0.42
N ALA A 180 22.11 2.11 0.27
CA ALA A 180 21.86 3.51 0.57
C ALA A 180 20.37 3.94 0.47
N GLY A 181 19.64 4.00 1.60
CA GLY A 181 18.27 4.52 1.68
C GLY A 181 17.18 3.60 1.12
N GLY A 182 17.35 2.27 1.21
CA GLY A 182 16.52 1.29 0.51
C GLY A 182 15.08 1.15 0.99
N TYR A 183 14.14 1.78 0.32
CA TYR A 183 12.72 1.46 0.41
C TYR A 183 12.41 0.18 -0.37
N CYS A 184 11.96 -0.88 0.33
CA CYS A 184 11.68 -2.21 -0.23
C CYS A 184 10.21 -2.47 -0.53
N GLY A 185 9.31 -1.53 -0.29
CA GLY A 185 7.87 -1.73 -0.48
C GLY A 185 7.45 -1.79 -1.95
N ALA A 186 8.14 -1.09 -2.85
CA ALA A 186 7.82 -1.11 -4.27
C ALA A 186 8.51 -2.29 -5.01
N ARG A 187 7.85 -2.79 -6.06
CA ARG A 187 8.31 -3.95 -6.84
C ARG A 187 8.41 -3.60 -8.32
N LEU A 188 9.57 -3.92 -8.92
CA LEU A 188 9.74 -3.86 -10.37
C LEU A 188 9.13 -5.12 -10.99
N VAL A 189 8.28 -4.96 -12.00
CA VAL A 189 7.56 -6.05 -12.67
C VAL A 189 7.44 -5.78 -14.17
N THR A 190 7.26 -6.83 -14.96
CA THR A 190 6.88 -6.66 -16.36
C THR A 190 5.44 -6.16 -16.49
N PRO A 191 5.07 -5.55 -17.63
CA PRO A 191 3.67 -5.18 -17.85
C PRO A 191 2.71 -6.36 -17.79
N GLU A 192 3.13 -7.56 -18.18
CA GLU A 192 2.35 -8.79 -18.14
C GLU A 192 2.11 -9.27 -16.69
N GLU A 193 3.13 -9.23 -15.86
CA GLU A 193 3.10 -9.72 -14.48
C GLU A 193 2.42 -8.75 -13.51
N PHE A 194 2.26 -7.47 -13.87
CA PHE A 194 1.66 -6.51 -12.97
C PHE A 194 0.23 -6.92 -12.59
N VAL A 195 -0.01 -7.06 -11.29
CA VAL A 195 -1.34 -7.32 -10.71
C VAL A 195 -1.54 -6.36 -9.54
N PRO A 196 -2.68 -5.65 -9.45
CA PRO A 196 -3.01 -4.84 -8.28
C PRO A 196 -3.20 -5.69 -7.02
N ASP A 197 -2.82 -5.14 -5.87
CA ASP A 197 -3.06 -5.76 -4.57
C ASP A 197 -4.52 -5.55 -4.14
N TYR A 198 -5.33 -6.58 -4.30
CA TYR A 198 -6.70 -6.60 -3.79
C TYR A 198 -6.70 -7.12 -2.36
N LEU A 199 -6.35 -6.26 -1.38
CA LEU A 199 -6.34 -6.64 0.04
C LEU A 199 -7.72 -7.06 0.57
N ARG A 200 -8.77 -6.83 -0.20
CA ARG A 200 -10.12 -7.24 0.10
C ARG A 200 -10.83 -7.71 -1.16
N LYS A 201 -11.50 -8.87 -1.10
CA LYS A 201 -12.30 -9.40 -2.19
C LYS A 201 -13.41 -8.42 -2.60
N PRO A 202 -13.79 -8.33 -3.89
CA PRO A 202 -14.91 -7.53 -4.36
C PRO A 202 -16.21 -7.82 -3.57
N GLN A 203 -17.05 -6.80 -3.41
CA GLN A 203 -18.29 -6.97 -2.65
C GLN A 203 -19.19 -8.09 -3.18
N ALA A 204 -19.29 -8.23 -4.50
CA ALA A 204 -20.08 -9.27 -5.13
C ALA A 204 -19.57 -10.70 -4.82
N GLU A 205 -18.25 -10.87 -4.75
CA GLU A 205 -17.65 -12.17 -4.43
C GLU A 205 -17.86 -12.54 -2.96
N ARG A 206 -17.70 -11.56 -2.06
CA ARG A 206 -18.00 -11.74 -0.63
C ARG A 206 -19.47 -12.01 -0.36
N GLN A 207 -20.39 -11.39 -1.13
CA GLN A 207 -21.80 -11.64 -1.03
C GLN A 207 -22.14 -13.08 -1.46
N ARG A 208 -21.55 -13.54 -2.57
CA ARG A 208 -21.70 -14.94 -3.02
C ARG A 208 -21.16 -15.94 -2.00
N GLU A 209 -20.00 -15.67 -1.40
CA GLU A 209 -19.45 -16.54 -0.35
C GLU A 209 -20.36 -16.56 0.88
N ALA A 210 -20.90 -15.41 1.30
CA ALA A 210 -21.83 -15.36 2.42
C ALA A 210 -23.15 -16.11 2.13
N GLU A 211 -23.67 -16.01 0.91
CA GLU A 211 -24.87 -16.75 0.47
C GLU A 211 -24.61 -18.26 0.39
N LEU A 212 -23.42 -18.68 -0.10
CA LEU A 212 -23.02 -20.08 -0.12
C LEU A 212 -22.87 -20.65 1.30
N LEU A 213 -22.26 -19.92 2.22
CA LEU A 213 -22.12 -20.32 3.61
C LEU A 213 -23.49 -20.40 4.33
N ALA A 214 -24.38 -19.45 4.08
CA ALA A 214 -25.75 -19.47 4.62
C ALA A 214 -26.58 -20.64 4.04
N GLY A 215 -26.41 -20.96 2.74
CA GLY A 215 -27.07 -22.09 2.08
C GLY A 215 -26.57 -23.46 2.58
N VAL A 216 -25.30 -23.53 3.01
CA VAL A 216 -24.73 -24.75 3.62
C VAL A 216 -25.19 -24.92 5.07
N ALA A 217 -25.33 -23.82 5.82
CA ALA A 217 -25.84 -23.85 7.20
C ALA A 217 -27.34 -24.20 7.30
N GLY A 218 -28.10 -24.01 6.21
CA GLY A 218 -29.54 -24.39 6.12
C GLY A 218 -29.83 -25.85 5.77
N LYS A 219 -28.80 -26.66 5.51
CA LYS A 219 -28.92 -28.11 5.28
C LYS A 219 -28.24 -28.90 6.39
N LEU A 220 -28.84 -28.89 7.59
CA LEU A 220 -28.55 -29.93 8.58
C LEU A 220 -29.23 -31.22 8.13
N PRO A 221 -28.54 -32.37 8.10
CA PRO A 221 -29.15 -33.64 7.82
C PRO A 221 -29.90 -34.15 9.05
N GLY A 222 -31.20 -34.17 8.99
CA GLY A 222 -32.01 -34.71 10.07
C GLY A 222 -33.49 -34.53 9.85
N ASP A 223 -34.05 -35.17 8.82
CA ASP A 223 -35.46 -35.63 8.79
C ASP A 223 -35.55 -36.74 7.76
N TYR A 224 -35.41 -37.95 8.24
CA TYR A 224 -35.94 -39.19 7.66
C TYR A 224 -36.70 -39.92 8.77
#